data_d479c0367ee85689b5e698eb0baf089b
#
_entry.id   d479c0367ee85689b5e698eb0baf089b
#
_cell.length_a   1.000
_cell.length_b   1.000
_cell.length_c   1.000
_cell.angle_alpha   90.00
_cell.angle_beta   90.00
_cell.angle_gamma   90.00
#
_symmetry.space_group_name_H-M   'P 1'
#
loop_
_entity.id
_entity.type
_entity.pdbx_description
1 polymer ?
#
loop_
_entity_poly.entity_id
_entity_poly.type
_entity_poly.pdbx_seq_one_letter_code
_entity_poly.pdbx_strand_id
1 'polypeptide(L)'
;MTMDSNTFEIKNCLCCWYDLLGYGAPFVNSKWDLHNGQCKENFERIEQLRLLFTTSLAVKPLGTRLTFNDGFASTIDVDPITPETFYETLLFLEGALHDFESINVEDQRRNFPGARGVITFGQRFSYDHCNSSYDLLSERTVSYHPAEFQMNTAFSKAFIMEESGSRAGIAGSHLYIDIDVYHHIARAANQIGCKIPTIKVEDDVLVLEIFGPKGWFATLQFDSAPIIYGENSNYKNRGIETTLYKYKYMHSVIDDLANEAAYQQSLRYSMMEEESDSE
;
A
#
# COMPACT_ATOMS: atom_id res chain seq x y z
N MET A 1 -26.22 -15.91 19.61
CA MET A 1 -26.25 -14.59 18.93
C MET A 1 -26.37 -14.88 17.45
N THR A 2 -27.52 -14.70 16.87
CA THR A 2 -27.70 -14.72 15.41
C THR A 2 -27.16 -13.41 14.90
N MET A 3 -26.03 -13.45 14.20
CA MET A 3 -25.52 -12.28 13.48
C MET A 3 -26.55 -11.90 12.43
N ASP A 4 -27.07 -10.69 12.50
CA ASP A 4 -27.89 -10.13 11.42
C ASP A 4 -27.07 -10.12 10.15
N SER A 5 -27.60 -10.70 9.09
CA SER A 5 -26.93 -10.86 7.78
C SER A 5 -26.64 -9.53 7.05
N ASN A 6 -27.00 -8.40 7.64
CA ASN A 6 -26.86 -7.06 7.05
C ASN A 6 -25.61 -6.28 7.51
N THR A 7 -24.71 -6.90 8.28
CA THR A 7 -23.54 -6.18 8.86
C THR A 7 -22.22 -6.41 8.14
N PHE A 8 -22.20 -7.18 7.03
CA PHE A 8 -20.96 -7.46 6.29
C PHE A 8 -21.05 -6.88 4.88
N GLU A 9 -20.22 -5.91 4.60
CA GLU A 9 -20.01 -5.40 3.26
C GLU A 9 -18.65 -5.87 2.75
N ILE A 10 -18.58 -6.31 1.49
CA ILE A 10 -17.31 -6.63 0.83
C ILE A 10 -16.87 -5.40 0.06
N LYS A 11 -15.66 -4.91 0.35
CA LYS A 11 -15.02 -3.79 -0.36
C LYS A 11 -13.81 -4.25 -1.12
N ASN A 12 -13.61 -3.70 -2.32
CA ASN A 12 -12.35 -3.83 -3.02
C ASN A 12 -11.32 -2.91 -2.35
N CYS A 13 -10.09 -3.39 -2.25
CA CYS A 13 -9.02 -2.64 -1.61
C CYS A 13 -7.67 -2.88 -2.29
N LEU A 14 -6.76 -1.93 -2.12
CA LEU A 14 -5.34 -2.09 -2.36
C LEU A 14 -4.62 -2.31 -1.04
N CYS A 15 -3.54 -3.05 -1.08
CA CYS A 15 -2.62 -3.16 0.04
C CYS A 15 -1.18 -3.13 -0.48
N CYS A 16 -0.32 -2.41 0.24
CA CYS A 16 1.11 -2.49 0.11
C CYS A 16 1.70 -3.09 1.39
N TRP A 17 2.59 -4.07 1.23
CA TRP A 17 3.38 -4.66 2.28
C TRP A 17 4.86 -4.46 1.99
N TYR A 18 5.62 -3.99 2.99
CA TYR A 18 7.08 -3.89 2.94
C TYR A 18 7.69 -4.71 4.05
N ASP A 19 8.81 -5.38 3.75
CA ASP A 19 9.62 -6.13 4.70
C ASP A 19 11.07 -5.66 4.66
N LEU A 20 11.69 -5.49 5.83
CA LEU A 20 13.06 -5.03 5.95
C LEU A 20 14.04 -6.17 5.72
N LEU A 21 14.79 -6.10 4.63
CA LEU A 21 15.75 -7.12 4.28
C LEU A 21 16.85 -7.26 5.35
N GLY A 22 17.16 -8.51 5.69
CA GLY A 22 18.24 -8.84 6.64
C GLY A 22 17.93 -8.54 8.10
N TYR A 23 16.71 -8.13 8.44
CA TYR A 23 16.33 -7.81 9.81
C TYR A 23 16.57 -8.96 10.81
N GLY A 24 16.27 -10.18 10.43
CA GLY A 24 16.44 -11.36 11.31
C GLY A 24 17.90 -11.78 11.56
N ALA A 25 18.85 -11.37 10.72
CA ALA A 25 20.22 -11.84 10.78
C ALA A 25 20.95 -11.51 12.11
N PRO A 26 20.86 -10.30 12.69
CA PRO A 26 21.46 -9.98 13.98
C PRO A 26 20.94 -10.85 15.13
N PHE A 27 19.66 -11.19 15.13
CA PHE A 27 19.08 -12.05 16.17
C PHE A 27 19.61 -13.48 16.10
N VAL A 28 19.70 -14.03 14.87
CA VAL A 28 20.28 -15.38 14.66
C VAL A 28 21.76 -15.38 15.08
N ASN A 29 22.54 -14.39 14.67
CA ASN A 29 23.96 -14.29 14.97
C ASN A 29 24.23 -14.13 16.46
N SER A 30 23.39 -13.40 17.18
CA SER A 30 23.49 -13.21 18.63
C SER A 30 22.84 -14.34 19.45
N LYS A 31 22.32 -15.38 18.79
CA LYS A 31 21.56 -16.46 19.44
C LYS A 31 20.37 -15.93 20.22
N TRP A 32 19.69 -14.91 19.68
CA TRP A 32 18.53 -14.24 20.24
C TRP A 32 18.80 -13.44 21.54
N ASP A 33 20.08 -13.11 21.80
CA ASP A 33 20.45 -12.21 22.89
C ASP A 33 20.30 -10.74 22.47
N LEU A 34 19.25 -10.09 22.98
CA LEU A 34 18.93 -8.68 22.68
C LEU A 34 19.91 -7.67 23.29
N HIS A 35 20.79 -8.09 24.22
CA HIS A 35 21.86 -7.23 24.76
C HIS A 35 23.01 -7.07 23.78
N ASN A 36 23.06 -7.87 22.72
CA ASN A 36 24.08 -7.74 21.68
C ASN A 36 23.93 -6.40 20.92
N GLY A 37 25.06 -5.72 20.69
CA GLY A 37 25.08 -4.41 20.02
C GLY A 37 24.44 -4.41 18.64
N GLN A 38 24.58 -5.50 17.86
CA GLN A 38 23.95 -5.63 16.55
C GLN A 38 22.41 -5.65 16.63
N CYS A 39 21.85 -6.26 17.69
CA CYS A 39 20.41 -6.25 17.92
C CYS A 39 19.92 -4.84 18.26
N LYS A 40 20.71 -4.07 19.00
CA LYS A 40 20.39 -2.67 19.31
C LYS A 40 20.36 -1.80 18.06
N GLU A 41 21.35 -1.90 17.17
CA GLU A 41 21.38 -1.17 15.89
C GLU A 41 20.17 -1.49 15.03
N ASN A 42 19.77 -2.77 15.00
CA ASN A 42 18.62 -3.21 14.25
C ASN A 42 17.30 -2.68 14.84
N PHE A 43 17.21 -2.61 16.16
CA PHE A 43 16.08 -1.97 16.83
C PHE A 43 16.00 -0.46 16.51
N GLU A 44 17.13 0.26 16.57
CA GLU A 44 17.19 1.67 16.18
C GLU A 44 16.82 1.90 14.72
N ARG A 45 17.16 0.95 13.83
CA ARG A 45 16.71 0.96 12.43
C ARG A 45 15.19 0.98 12.34
N ILE A 46 14.50 0.08 13.04
CA ILE A 46 13.04 0.00 13.02
C ILE A 46 12.42 1.28 13.56
N GLU A 47 12.91 1.79 14.70
CA GLU A 47 12.33 2.98 15.32
C GLU A 47 12.40 4.20 14.37
N GLN A 48 13.50 4.35 13.63
CA GLN A 48 13.63 5.44 12.68
C GLN A 48 12.72 5.25 11.46
N LEU A 49 12.66 4.04 10.90
CA LEU A 49 11.80 3.76 9.78
C LEU A 49 10.31 3.83 10.17
N ARG A 50 9.97 3.39 11.37
CA ARG A 50 8.62 3.55 11.90
C ARG A 50 8.23 5.03 12.00
N LEU A 51 9.13 5.87 12.49
CA LEU A 51 8.90 7.31 12.55
C LEU A 51 8.69 7.88 11.14
N LEU A 52 9.56 7.55 10.21
CA LEU A 52 9.47 7.97 8.81
C LEU A 52 8.13 7.54 8.18
N PHE A 53 7.74 6.29 8.35
CA PHE A 53 6.49 5.73 7.83
C PHE A 53 5.23 6.38 8.45
N THR A 54 5.30 6.80 9.72
CA THR A 54 4.19 7.46 10.41
C THR A 54 4.14 8.97 10.21
N THR A 55 5.28 9.60 9.91
CA THR A 55 5.41 11.06 9.78
C THR A 55 5.59 11.53 8.34
N SER A 56 5.47 10.63 7.35
CA SER A 56 5.58 11.02 5.94
C SER A 56 4.56 12.13 5.62
N LEU A 57 5.06 13.39 5.68
CA LEU A 57 4.27 14.61 5.54
C LEU A 57 4.09 15.01 4.07
N ALA A 58 4.82 14.38 3.15
CA ALA A 58 4.87 14.78 1.75
C ALA A 58 3.59 14.40 0.98
N VAL A 59 2.93 13.32 1.41
CA VAL A 59 1.63 12.91 0.87
C VAL A 59 0.72 12.66 2.06
N LYS A 60 -0.47 13.26 2.06
CA LYS A 60 -1.49 13.01 3.08
C LYS A 60 -1.64 11.49 3.23
N PRO A 61 -1.41 10.89 4.41
CA PRO A 61 -1.48 9.45 4.54
C PRO A 61 -2.90 8.99 4.19
N LEU A 62 -3.02 8.29 3.08
CA LEU A 62 -4.27 7.71 2.63
C LEU A 62 -4.39 6.30 3.18
N GLY A 63 -5.57 5.97 3.69
CA GLY A 63 -5.85 4.65 4.22
C GLY A 63 -5.25 4.37 5.60
N THR A 64 -5.31 3.12 6.00
CA THR A 64 -4.84 2.63 7.30
C THR A 64 -3.42 2.08 7.17
N ARG A 65 -2.56 2.44 8.13
CA ARG A 65 -1.18 1.97 8.20
C ARG A 65 -0.98 1.08 9.42
N LEU A 66 -0.19 0.03 9.25
CA LEU A 66 0.19 -0.90 10.30
C LEU A 66 1.70 -1.12 10.27
N THR A 67 2.35 -1.00 11.41
CA THR A 67 3.74 -1.40 11.59
C THR A 67 3.76 -2.65 12.47
N PHE A 68 4.38 -3.70 12.01
CA PHE A 68 4.47 -4.96 12.72
C PHE A 68 5.87 -5.52 12.62
N ASN A 69 6.63 -5.40 13.70
CA ASN A 69 8.03 -5.81 13.76
C ASN A 69 8.87 -5.12 12.66
N ASP A 70 9.38 -5.87 11.70
CA ASP A 70 10.14 -5.41 10.52
C ASP A 70 9.26 -5.17 9.28
N GLY A 71 7.96 -5.36 9.41
CA GLY A 71 7.01 -5.18 8.33
C GLY A 71 6.18 -3.90 8.46
N PHE A 72 5.89 -3.31 7.33
CA PHE A 72 5.05 -2.12 7.20
C PHE A 72 3.95 -2.39 6.19
N ALA A 73 2.71 -2.18 6.58
CA ALA A 73 1.57 -2.32 5.69
C ALA A 73 0.79 -1.02 5.55
N SER A 74 0.24 -0.78 4.38
CA SER A 74 -0.79 0.23 4.15
C SER A 74 -1.91 -0.35 3.31
N THR A 75 -3.15 0.05 3.57
CA THR A 75 -4.32 -0.41 2.82
C THR A 75 -5.33 0.72 2.65
N ILE A 76 -6.01 0.73 1.51
CA ILE A 76 -7.06 1.69 1.17
C ILE A 76 -8.22 0.96 0.48
N ASP A 77 -9.45 1.37 0.79
CA ASP A 77 -10.62 0.96 0.01
C ASP A 77 -10.67 1.74 -1.29
N VAL A 78 -11.05 1.05 -2.37
CA VAL A 78 -11.15 1.64 -3.71
C VAL A 78 -12.56 1.58 -4.28
N ASP A 79 -13.53 1.28 -3.44
CA ASP A 79 -14.96 1.34 -3.72
C ASP A 79 -15.63 2.45 -2.90
N PRO A 80 -16.70 3.06 -3.43
CA PRO A 80 -17.19 2.99 -4.81
C PRO A 80 -16.23 3.67 -5.80
N ILE A 81 -16.21 3.24 -7.07
CA ILE A 81 -15.40 3.90 -8.09
C ILE A 81 -16.03 5.25 -8.44
N THR A 82 -15.42 6.31 -7.93
CA THR A 82 -15.73 7.72 -8.21
C THR A 82 -14.45 8.44 -8.66
N PRO A 83 -14.52 9.65 -9.21
CA PRO A 83 -13.31 10.44 -9.48
C PRO A 83 -12.44 10.63 -8.24
N GLU A 84 -13.04 10.86 -7.08
CA GLU A 84 -12.35 11.06 -5.79
C GLU A 84 -11.62 9.80 -5.36
N THR A 85 -12.30 8.64 -5.30
CA THR A 85 -11.67 7.38 -4.88
C THR A 85 -10.63 6.89 -5.88
N PHE A 86 -10.82 7.19 -7.18
CA PHE A 86 -9.80 6.92 -8.19
C PHE A 86 -8.56 7.79 -7.98
N TYR A 87 -8.76 9.07 -7.70
CA TYR A 87 -7.66 9.98 -7.34
C TYR A 87 -6.90 9.49 -6.10
N GLU A 88 -7.61 9.14 -5.02
CA GLU A 88 -7.02 8.58 -3.81
C GLU A 88 -6.25 7.28 -4.09
N THR A 89 -6.74 6.46 -5.02
CA THR A 89 -6.04 5.26 -5.50
C THR A 89 -4.68 5.60 -6.12
N LEU A 90 -4.64 6.62 -6.98
CA LEU A 90 -3.38 7.07 -7.60
C LEU A 90 -2.42 7.66 -6.55
N LEU A 91 -2.91 8.48 -5.64
CA LEU A 91 -2.10 9.02 -4.54
C LEU A 91 -1.57 7.92 -3.60
N PHE A 92 -2.37 6.88 -3.35
CA PHE A 92 -1.92 5.73 -2.58
C PHE A 92 -0.73 5.02 -3.24
N LEU A 93 -0.78 4.82 -4.55
CA LEU A 93 0.31 4.19 -5.31
C LEU A 93 1.57 5.06 -5.34
N GLU A 94 1.42 6.37 -5.51
CA GLU A 94 2.53 7.32 -5.43
C GLU A 94 3.14 7.35 -4.03
N GLY A 95 2.30 7.40 -3.00
CA GLY A 95 2.71 7.34 -1.60
C GLY A 95 3.43 6.03 -1.26
N ALA A 96 2.96 4.90 -1.78
CA ALA A 96 3.61 3.61 -1.59
C ALA A 96 5.03 3.58 -2.20
N LEU A 97 5.20 4.13 -3.40
CA LEU A 97 6.52 4.22 -4.01
C LEU A 97 7.44 5.16 -3.22
N HIS A 98 6.93 6.32 -2.82
CA HIS A 98 7.69 7.30 -2.02
C HIS A 98 8.12 6.73 -0.67
N ASP A 99 7.23 6.03 0.04
CA ASP A 99 7.54 5.37 1.31
C ASP A 99 8.66 4.34 1.10
N PHE A 100 8.56 3.50 0.05
CA PHE A 100 9.57 2.52 -0.32
C PHE A 100 10.94 3.15 -0.60
N GLU A 101 10.98 4.19 -1.40
CA GLU A 101 12.22 4.93 -1.72
C GLU A 101 12.83 5.55 -0.46
N SER A 102 12.00 6.15 0.38
CA SER A 102 12.42 6.78 1.63
C SER A 102 13.04 5.77 2.60
N ILE A 103 12.43 4.59 2.75
CA ILE A 103 12.98 3.49 3.54
C ILE A 103 14.36 3.09 3.00
N ASN A 104 14.47 2.90 1.68
CA ASN A 104 15.73 2.47 1.06
C ASN A 104 16.83 3.52 1.13
N VAL A 105 16.51 4.80 0.99
CA VAL A 105 17.47 5.90 1.14
C VAL A 105 18.02 5.94 2.57
N GLU A 106 17.15 5.81 3.58
CA GLU A 106 17.60 5.81 4.98
C GLU A 106 18.45 4.57 5.32
N ASP A 107 18.02 3.39 4.85
CA ASP A 107 18.76 2.15 5.04
C ASP A 107 20.14 2.18 4.37
N GLN A 108 20.23 2.70 3.15
CA GLN A 108 21.51 2.84 2.44
C GLN A 108 22.48 3.75 3.17
N ARG A 109 22.01 4.85 3.77
CA ARG A 109 22.85 5.75 4.59
C ARG A 109 23.49 5.02 5.77
N ARG A 110 22.85 3.97 6.26
CA ARG A 110 23.28 3.17 7.41
C ARG A 110 23.88 1.82 7.02
N ASN A 111 24.09 1.54 5.73
CA ASN A 111 24.58 0.28 5.18
C ASN A 111 23.66 -0.92 5.45
N PHE A 112 22.36 -0.71 5.57
CA PHE A 112 21.37 -1.78 5.60
C PHE A 112 20.93 -2.15 4.18
N PRO A 113 20.44 -3.39 3.97
CA PRO A 113 20.11 -3.87 2.63
C PRO A 113 18.81 -3.29 2.03
N GLY A 114 18.08 -2.45 2.75
CA GLY A 114 16.83 -1.87 2.31
C GLY A 114 15.61 -2.72 2.60
N ALA A 115 14.51 -2.39 1.95
CA ALA A 115 13.24 -3.10 2.03
C ALA A 115 12.89 -3.77 0.70
N ARG A 116 12.00 -4.73 0.78
CA ARG A 116 11.29 -5.29 -0.37
C ARG A 116 9.80 -5.09 -0.13
N GLY A 117 9.03 -4.78 -1.17
CA GLY A 117 7.60 -4.55 -1.04
C GLY A 117 6.79 -5.15 -2.16
N VAL A 118 5.50 -5.38 -1.90
CA VAL A 118 4.53 -5.86 -2.89
C VAL A 118 3.23 -5.08 -2.74
N ILE A 119 2.72 -4.55 -3.86
CA ILE A 119 1.40 -3.92 -3.95
C ILE A 119 0.44 -4.90 -4.60
N THR A 120 -0.72 -5.12 -3.99
CA THR A 120 -1.74 -6.05 -4.48
C THR A 120 -3.13 -5.44 -4.44
N PHE A 121 -4.00 -5.99 -5.27
CA PHE A 121 -5.43 -5.75 -5.26
C PHE A 121 -6.16 -6.98 -4.68
N GLY A 122 -7.24 -6.73 -3.93
CA GLY A 122 -8.07 -7.78 -3.36
C GLY A 122 -9.35 -7.23 -2.76
N GLN A 123 -9.88 -7.97 -1.80
CA GLN A 123 -11.13 -7.64 -1.12
C GLN A 123 -10.96 -7.77 0.38
N ARG A 124 -11.76 -7.02 1.12
CA ARG A 124 -11.88 -7.16 2.56
C ARG A 124 -13.34 -7.11 3.02
N PHE A 125 -13.61 -7.65 4.20
CA PHE A 125 -14.87 -7.38 4.86
C PHE A 125 -14.83 -6.01 5.55
N SER A 126 -15.90 -5.23 5.40
CA SER A 126 -16.17 -4.05 6.21
C SER A 126 -17.06 -4.45 7.39
N TYR A 127 -16.60 -4.15 8.60
CA TYR A 127 -17.33 -4.44 9.83
C TYR A 127 -17.76 -3.14 10.48
N ASP A 128 -19.05 -2.86 10.60
CA ASP A 128 -19.57 -1.63 11.20
C ASP A 128 -19.26 -1.51 12.70
N HIS A 129 -18.89 -2.60 13.37
CA HIS A 129 -18.71 -2.66 14.81
C HIS A 129 -17.31 -3.02 15.28
N CYS A 130 -16.37 -3.23 14.39
CA CYS A 130 -14.97 -3.55 14.73
C CYS A 130 -14.04 -2.33 14.61
N ASN A 131 -14.54 -1.15 14.95
CA ASN A 131 -13.65 -0.02 15.14
C ASN A 131 -12.69 -0.36 16.29
N SER A 132 -11.41 -0.57 15.96
CA SER A 132 -10.22 -0.56 16.84
C SER A 132 -10.54 -0.49 18.34
N SER A 133 -11.50 -1.27 18.80
CA SER A 133 -11.94 -1.22 20.16
C SER A 133 -10.95 -2.01 21.00
N TYR A 134 -10.38 -1.32 21.93
CA TYR A 134 -9.83 -1.94 23.11
C TYR A 134 -10.95 -2.75 23.77
N ASP A 135 -11.09 -4.02 23.44
CA ASP A 135 -11.82 -4.93 24.29
C ASP A 135 -10.98 -5.15 25.54
N LEU A 136 -11.25 -4.34 26.54
CA LEU A 136 -10.78 -4.57 27.89
C LEU A 136 -11.52 -5.82 28.43
N LEU A 137 -11.05 -6.99 28.00
CA LEU A 137 -11.55 -8.26 28.57
C LEU A 137 -11.17 -8.41 30.04
N SER A 138 -10.14 -7.70 30.46
CA SER A 138 -9.72 -7.51 31.86
C SER A 138 -8.76 -6.33 31.93
N GLU A 139 -8.47 -5.81 33.11
CA GLU A 139 -7.45 -4.77 33.36
C GLU A 139 -6.03 -5.14 32.88
N ARG A 140 -5.82 -6.37 32.42
CA ARG A 140 -4.51 -6.93 32.03
C ARG A 140 -4.43 -7.40 30.59
N THR A 141 -5.54 -7.41 29.85
CA THR A 141 -5.56 -7.93 28.48
C THR A 141 -6.00 -6.84 27.52
N VAL A 142 -5.11 -6.47 26.61
CA VAL A 142 -5.42 -5.55 25.49
C VAL A 142 -5.43 -6.38 24.22
N SER A 143 -6.55 -6.34 23.50
CA SER A 143 -6.66 -6.92 22.15
C SER A 143 -6.77 -5.79 21.13
N TYR A 144 -5.89 -5.82 20.13
CA TYR A 144 -5.90 -4.85 19.03
C TYR A 144 -6.28 -5.55 17.74
N HIS A 145 -7.38 -5.13 17.14
CA HIS A 145 -7.93 -5.69 15.90
C HIS A 145 -8.10 -4.57 14.87
N PRO A 146 -7.07 -4.27 14.05
CA PRO A 146 -7.22 -3.30 12.97
C PRO A 146 -8.17 -3.85 11.91
N ALA A 147 -9.39 -3.30 11.86
CA ALA A 147 -10.49 -3.80 11.03
C ALA A 147 -10.12 -3.89 9.54
N GLU A 148 -9.34 -2.92 9.07
CA GLU A 148 -8.92 -2.81 7.67
C GLU A 148 -7.97 -3.93 7.22
N PHE A 149 -7.29 -4.59 8.16
CA PHE A 149 -6.40 -5.72 7.91
C PHE A 149 -7.02 -7.08 8.21
N GLN A 150 -8.19 -7.11 8.87
CA GLN A 150 -8.90 -8.35 9.12
C GLN A 150 -9.61 -8.83 7.85
N MET A 151 -9.49 -10.14 7.55
CA MET A 151 -10.12 -10.73 6.35
C MET A 151 -9.81 -9.93 5.06
N ASN A 152 -8.63 -9.32 5.00
CA ASN A 152 -8.15 -8.56 3.86
C ASN A 152 -7.30 -9.45 2.95
N THR A 153 -7.85 -9.81 1.78
CA THR A 153 -7.17 -10.68 0.82
C THR A 153 -6.04 -9.97 0.09
N ALA A 154 -6.10 -8.64 -0.09
CA ALA A 154 -4.99 -7.89 -0.64
C ALA A 154 -3.77 -7.96 0.30
N PHE A 155 -3.96 -7.70 1.59
CA PHE A 155 -2.89 -7.84 2.58
C PHE A 155 -2.31 -9.26 2.60
N SER A 156 -3.17 -10.28 2.63
CA SER A 156 -2.74 -11.68 2.63
C SER A 156 -1.92 -12.05 1.39
N LYS A 157 -2.36 -11.59 0.20
CA LYS A 157 -1.63 -11.77 -1.06
C LYS A 157 -0.25 -11.10 -1.01
N ALA A 158 -0.18 -9.81 -0.60
CA ALA A 158 1.06 -9.06 -0.52
C ALA A 158 2.09 -9.72 0.41
N PHE A 159 1.66 -10.11 1.61
CA PHE A 159 2.48 -10.81 2.59
C PHE A 159 3.01 -12.15 2.06
N ILE A 160 2.13 -13.00 1.51
CA ILE A 160 2.52 -14.32 0.97
C ILE A 160 3.50 -14.18 -0.21
N MET A 161 3.26 -13.20 -1.08
CA MET A 161 4.14 -12.95 -2.23
C MET A 161 5.52 -12.50 -1.77
N GLU A 162 5.58 -11.54 -0.86
CA GLU A 162 6.85 -11.04 -0.33
C GLU A 162 7.61 -12.14 0.41
N GLU A 163 6.96 -12.91 1.31
CA GLU A 163 7.56 -14.03 2.06
C GLU A 163 8.18 -15.10 1.14
N SER A 164 7.64 -15.27 -0.07
CA SER A 164 8.16 -16.25 -1.03
C SER A 164 9.57 -15.91 -1.53
N GLY A 165 9.94 -14.64 -1.53
CA GLY A 165 11.28 -14.13 -1.72
C GLY A 165 11.92 -14.52 -3.05
N SER A 166 13.25 -14.61 -3.06
CA SER A 166 14.03 -14.90 -4.26
C SER A 166 13.72 -16.25 -4.92
N ARG A 167 13.21 -17.20 -4.16
CA ARG A 167 12.76 -18.49 -4.71
C ARG A 167 11.58 -18.36 -5.67
N ALA A 168 10.80 -17.29 -5.49
CA ALA A 168 9.67 -16.94 -6.35
C ALA A 168 10.00 -15.77 -7.31
N GLY A 169 11.27 -15.47 -7.54
CA GLY A 169 11.67 -14.35 -8.38
C GLY A 169 11.54 -12.98 -7.73
N ILE A 170 11.05 -12.90 -6.49
CA ILE A 170 10.91 -11.66 -5.73
C ILE A 170 12.20 -11.42 -4.94
N ALA A 171 13.20 -10.84 -5.59
CA ALA A 171 14.56 -10.73 -5.05
C ALA A 171 15.00 -9.26 -4.95
N GLY A 172 15.87 -8.99 -3.97
CA GLY A 172 16.50 -7.68 -3.79
C GLY A 172 15.55 -6.61 -3.24
N SER A 173 16.08 -5.41 -3.15
CA SER A 173 15.34 -4.23 -2.68
C SER A 173 14.56 -3.62 -3.84
N HIS A 174 13.35 -4.14 -4.06
CA HIS A 174 12.44 -3.68 -5.11
C HIS A 174 11.01 -3.64 -4.60
N LEU A 175 10.24 -2.70 -5.15
CA LEU A 175 8.79 -2.67 -5.01
C LEU A 175 8.17 -3.40 -6.20
N TYR A 176 7.32 -4.35 -5.91
CA TYR A 176 6.62 -5.17 -6.90
C TYR A 176 5.14 -4.81 -6.93
N ILE A 177 4.49 -4.95 -8.07
CA ILE A 177 3.07 -4.68 -8.25
C ILE A 177 2.39 -5.85 -8.97
N ASP A 178 1.24 -6.27 -8.43
CA ASP A 178 0.38 -7.28 -8.99
C ASP A 178 -0.38 -6.74 -10.20
N ILE A 179 -0.47 -7.50 -11.29
CA ILE A 179 -1.21 -7.13 -12.51
C ILE A 179 -2.68 -6.79 -12.21
N ASP A 180 -3.28 -7.37 -11.16
CA ASP A 180 -4.65 -7.06 -10.77
C ASP A 180 -4.83 -5.59 -10.36
N VAL A 181 -3.78 -4.95 -9.84
CA VAL A 181 -3.78 -3.51 -9.55
C VAL A 181 -3.92 -2.71 -10.85
N TYR A 182 -3.15 -3.09 -11.88
CA TYR A 182 -3.28 -2.49 -13.21
C TYR A 182 -4.68 -2.65 -13.78
N HIS A 183 -5.24 -3.86 -13.73
CA HIS A 183 -6.60 -4.13 -14.21
C HIS A 183 -7.65 -3.29 -13.47
N HIS A 184 -7.46 -3.08 -12.16
CA HIS A 184 -8.34 -2.21 -11.39
C HIS A 184 -8.23 -0.76 -11.85
N ILE A 185 -7.00 -0.22 -12.00
CA ILE A 185 -6.76 1.16 -12.47
C ILE A 185 -7.41 1.36 -13.84
N ALA A 186 -7.18 0.45 -14.78
CA ALA A 186 -7.71 0.54 -16.13
C ALA A 186 -9.25 0.56 -16.14
N ARG A 187 -9.86 -0.32 -15.35
CA ARG A 187 -11.32 -0.39 -15.20
C ARG A 187 -11.88 0.88 -14.56
N ALA A 188 -11.28 1.33 -13.46
CA ALA A 188 -11.73 2.52 -12.74
C ALA A 188 -11.61 3.78 -13.61
N ALA A 189 -10.47 3.97 -14.28
CA ALA A 189 -10.27 5.08 -15.21
C ALA A 189 -11.33 5.11 -16.32
N ASN A 190 -11.63 3.94 -16.90
CA ASN A 190 -12.67 3.84 -17.93
C ASN A 190 -14.07 4.21 -17.40
N GLN A 191 -14.41 3.78 -16.18
CA GLN A 191 -15.71 4.07 -15.56
C GLN A 191 -15.92 5.56 -15.29
N ILE A 192 -14.87 6.29 -14.93
CA ILE A 192 -14.95 7.75 -14.68
C ILE A 192 -14.71 8.58 -15.96
N GLY A 193 -14.61 7.94 -17.11
CA GLY A 193 -14.45 8.62 -18.40
C GLY A 193 -13.04 9.12 -18.70
N CYS A 194 -12.01 8.60 -18.01
CA CYS A 194 -10.63 8.84 -18.38
C CYS A 194 -10.28 8.09 -19.67
N LYS A 195 -9.47 8.72 -20.49
CA LYS A 195 -8.84 8.03 -21.62
C LYS A 195 -7.55 7.41 -21.13
N ILE A 196 -7.42 6.10 -21.24
CA ILE A 196 -6.15 5.42 -21.09
C ILE A 196 -5.54 5.36 -22.48
N PRO A 197 -4.49 6.10 -22.76
CA PRO A 197 -3.79 5.97 -24.02
C PRO A 197 -3.07 4.63 -24.07
N THR A 198 -2.67 4.27 -25.23
CA THR A 198 -1.95 3.04 -25.54
C THR A 198 -0.79 2.83 -24.56
N ILE A 199 -0.71 1.65 -23.98
CA ILE A 199 0.49 1.21 -23.28
C ILE A 199 1.66 1.31 -24.25
N LYS A 200 2.66 2.09 -23.90
CA LYS A 200 3.91 2.19 -24.65
C LYS A 200 4.98 1.34 -23.98
N VAL A 201 5.76 0.64 -24.76
CA VAL A 201 6.99 0.00 -24.29
C VAL A 201 8.13 0.88 -24.79
N GLU A 202 8.79 1.55 -23.87
CA GLU A 202 9.94 2.42 -24.13
C GLU A 202 11.11 1.94 -23.27
N ASP A 203 12.25 1.62 -23.88
CA ASP A 203 13.49 1.24 -23.17
C ASP A 203 13.29 0.14 -22.10
N ASP A 204 12.58 -0.94 -22.40
CA ASP A 204 12.22 -2.00 -21.47
C ASP A 204 11.33 -1.56 -20.31
N VAL A 205 10.66 -0.43 -20.42
CA VAL A 205 9.68 0.07 -19.46
C VAL A 205 8.30 0.09 -20.09
N LEU A 206 7.33 -0.47 -19.37
CA LEU A 206 5.92 -0.37 -19.71
C LEU A 206 5.37 0.91 -19.08
N VAL A 207 4.90 1.82 -19.93
CA VAL A 207 4.38 3.12 -19.51
C VAL A 207 2.86 3.11 -19.67
N LEU A 208 2.16 3.39 -18.58
CA LEU A 208 0.72 3.61 -18.54
C LEU A 208 0.47 5.10 -18.31
N GLU A 209 -0.09 5.76 -19.32
CA GLU A 209 -0.50 7.16 -19.24
C GLU A 209 -2.02 7.24 -19.10
N ILE A 210 -2.51 8.02 -18.16
CA ILE A 210 -3.93 8.22 -17.91
C ILE A 210 -4.24 9.70 -18.07
N PHE A 211 -5.18 10.02 -18.94
CA PHE A 211 -5.66 11.39 -19.15
C PHE A 211 -7.09 11.53 -18.65
N GLY A 212 -7.28 12.39 -17.67
CA GLY A 212 -8.59 12.68 -17.10
C GLY A 212 -9.33 13.82 -17.79
N PRO A 213 -10.62 13.98 -17.47
CA PRO A 213 -11.36 15.16 -17.82
C PRO A 213 -10.66 16.39 -17.20
N LYS A 214 -10.71 17.54 -17.87
CA LYS A 214 -10.02 18.79 -17.46
C LYS A 214 -8.49 18.78 -17.60
N GLY A 215 -7.89 17.75 -18.24
CA GLY A 215 -6.47 17.76 -18.61
C GLY A 215 -5.50 17.31 -17.51
N TRP A 216 -5.99 16.73 -16.42
CA TRP A 216 -5.07 16.09 -15.47
C TRP A 216 -4.45 14.81 -16.07
N PHE A 217 -3.28 14.48 -15.59
CA PHE A 217 -2.44 13.43 -16.17
C PHE A 217 -1.75 12.62 -15.07
N ALA A 218 -1.68 11.30 -15.25
CA ALA A 218 -0.87 10.43 -14.43
C ALA A 218 -0.07 9.45 -15.31
N THR A 219 1.19 9.24 -14.95
CA THR A 219 2.06 8.25 -15.60
C THR A 219 2.55 7.25 -14.57
N LEU A 220 2.36 5.97 -14.86
CA LEU A 220 2.92 4.86 -14.09
C LEU A 220 3.91 4.09 -14.96
N GLN A 221 5.05 3.71 -14.40
CA GLN A 221 6.09 2.97 -15.11
C GLN A 221 6.43 1.67 -14.38
N PHE A 222 6.51 0.59 -15.14
CA PHE A 222 6.86 -0.75 -14.68
C PHE A 222 7.96 -1.33 -15.55
N ASP A 223 8.71 -2.34 -15.07
CA ASP A 223 9.53 -3.14 -15.98
C ASP A 223 8.63 -3.79 -17.04
N SER A 224 9.06 -3.79 -18.29
CA SER A 224 8.27 -4.39 -19.40
C SER A 224 8.18 -5.91 -19.29
N ALA A 225 9.19 -6.53 -18.69
CA ALA A 225 9.23 -7.96 -18.47
C ALA A 225 8.60 -8.31 -17.11
N PRO A 226 7.65 -9.25 -17.09
CA PRO A 226 7.15 -9.79 -15.83
C PRO A 226 8.26 -10.57 -15.10
N ILE A 227 8.11 -10.69 -13.79
CA ILE A 227 9.04 -11.51 -13.01
C ILE A 227 8.81 -12.97 -13.37
N ILE A 228 9.90 -13.63 -13.72
CA ILE A 228 9.88 -15.06 -14.07
C ILE A 228 9.91 -15.87 -12.78
N TYR A 229 8.93 -16.75 -12.63
CA TYR A 229 8.87 -17.76 -11.58
C TYR A 229 9.11 -19.15 -12.17
N GLY A 230 10.30 -19.70 -11.97
CA GLY A 230 10.70 -20.95 -12.59
C GLY A 230 10.74 -20.84 -14.12
N GLU A 231 9.99 -21.72 -14.81
CA GLU A 231 9.88 -21.71 -16.28
C GLU A 231 8.70 -20.87 -16.78
N ASN A 232 7.88 -20.30 -15.87
CA ASN A 232 6.68 -19.56 -16.20
C ASN A 232 6.83 -18.06 -15.83
N SER A 233 6.25 -17.20 -16.65
CA SER A 233 6.14 -15.77 -16.38
C SER A 233 5.13 -15.43 -15.29
N ASN A 234 4.38 -16.40 -14.78
CA ASN A 234 3.35 -16.20 -13.78
C ASN A 234 3.84 -16.64 -12.40
N TYR A 235 3.62 -15.77 -11.41
CA TYR A 235 3.77 -16.13 -10.02
C TYR A 235 2.70 -17.16 -9.64
N LYS A 236 3.13 -18.27 -9.00
CA LYS A 236 2.22 -19.30 -8.50
C LYS A 236 2.69 -19.84 -7.16
N ASN A 237 2.00 -19.47 -6.11
CA ASN A 237 2.29 -19.96 -4.75
C ASN A 237 1.05 -19.90 -3.87
N ARG A 238 0.83 -20.89 -3.04
CA ARG A 238 -0.25 -20.98 -2.03
C ARG A 238 -1.64 -20.56 -2.57
N GLY A 239 -1.97 -20.97 -3.80
CA GLY A 239 -3.25 -20.66 -4.45
C GLY A 239 -3.35 -19.28 -5.06
N ILE A 240 -2.30 -18.49 -5.01
CA ILE A 240 -2.18 -17.21 -5.73
C ILE A 240 -1.52 -17.51 -7.08
N GLU A 241 -2.19 -17.11 -8.15
CA GLU A 241 -1.67 -17.18 -9.52
C GLU A 241 -1.86 -15.81 -10.17
N THR A 242 -0.74 -15.13 -10.48
CA THR A 242 -0.76 -13.76 -11.02
C THR A 242 0.56 -13.44 -11.73
N THR A 243 0.62 -12.27 -12.33
CA THR A 243 1.84 -11.70 -12.92
C THR A 243 2.32 -10.53 -12.08
N LEU A 244 3.60 -10.51 -11.72
CA LEU A 244 4.22 -9.43 -10.98
C LEU A 244 5.19 -8.65 -11.86
N TYR A 245 5.20 -7.34 -11.64
CA TYR A 245 6.13 -6.41 -12.29
C TYR A 245 6.90 -5.66 -11.23
N LYS A 246 8.10 -5.17 -11.55
CA LYS A 246 8.78 -4.18 -10.71
C LYS A 246 8.16 -2.81 -10.98
N TYR A 247 7.75 -2.15 -9.92
CA TYR A 247 7.21 -0.80 -9.97
C TYR A 247 8.36 0.19 -9.85
N LYS A 248 8.55 1.04 -10.85
CA LYS A 248 9.72 1.90 -10.96
C LYS A 248 9.44 3.37 -10.72
N TYR A 249 8.30 3.85 -11.19
CA TYR A 249 8.05 5.28 -11.21
C TYR A 249 6.56 5.56 -11.29
N MET A 250 6.14 6.59 -10.59
CA MET A 250 4.85 7.24 -10.78
C MET A 250 5.03 8.74 -10.75
N HIS A 251 4.40 9.41 -11.67
CA HIS A 251 4.27 10.86 -11.66
C HIS A 251 2.82 11.20 -11.94
N SER A 252 2.23 11.98 -11.06
CA SER A 252 0.90 12.52 -11.25
C SER A 252 0.99 14.05 -11.27
N VAL A 253 0.58 14.65 -12.38
CA VAL A 253 0.31 16.09 -12.44
C VAL A 253 -1.17 16.26 -12.14
N ILE A 254 -1.49 16.21 -10.85
CA ILE A 254 -2.87 16.26 -10.37
C ILE A 254 -3.13 17.61 -9.67
N ASP A 255 -2.27 18.60 -9.94
CA ASP A 255 -2.33 19.91 -9.29
C ASP A 255 -3.72 20.55 -9.33
N ASP A 256 -4.44 20.39 -10.46
CA ASP A 256 -5.79 20.93 -10.59
C ASP A 256 -6.84 20.14 -9.77
N LEU A 257 -6.67 18.82 -9.60
CA LEU A 257 -7.59 18.01 -8.81
C LEU A 257 -7.29 18.10 -7.31
N ALA A 258 -6.03 18.17 -6.91
CA ALA A 258 -5.67 18.40 -5.51
C ALA A 258 -6.19 19.75 -5.04
N ASN A 259 -6.07 20.80 -5.86
CA ASN A 259 -6.62 22.11 -5.59
C ASN A 259 -8.15 22.10 -5.61
N GLU A 260 -8.79 21.37 -6.52
CA GLU A 260 -10.24 21.26 -6.55
C GLU A 260 -10.79 20.40 -5.40
N ALA A 261 -10.15 19.28 -5.05
CA ALA A 261 -10.56 18.48 -3.89
C ALA A 261 -10.35 19.23 -2.57
N ALA A 262 -9.23 19.95 -2.42
CA ALA A 262 -8.99 20.82 -1.27
C ALA A 262 -10.00 21.99 -1.20
N TYR A 263 -10.33 22.56 -2.34
CA TYR A 263 -11.35 23.61 -2.44
C TYR A 263 -12.75 23.08 -2.09
N GLN A 264 -13.15 21.92 -2.62
CA GLN A 264 -14.41 21.27 -2.29
C GLN A 264 -14.48 20.87 -0.82
N GLN A 265 -13.38 20.43 -0.25
CA GLN A 265 -13.30 20.10 1.17
C GLN A 265 -13.39 21.36 2.04
N SER A 266 -12.77 22.48 1.65
CA SER A 266 -12.88 23.75 2.36
C SER A 266 -14.29 24.32 2.30
N LEU A 267 -14.98 24.16 1.16
CA LEU A 267 -16.40 24.54 1.03
C LEU A 267 -17.31 23.72 1.95
N ARG A 268 -17.06 22.41 2.08
CA ARG A 268 -17.83 21.56 3.01
C ARG A 268 -17.61 21.98 4.47
N TYR A 269 -16.38 22.30 4.85
CA TYR A 269 -16.08 22.77 6.21
C TYR A 269 -16.78 24.12 6.50
N SER A 270 -16.72 25.08 5.56
CA SER A 270 -17.39 26.38 5.75
C SER A 270 -18.92 26.25 5.84
N MET A 271 -19.52 25.34 5.07
CA MET A 271 -20.98 25.08 5.16
C MET A 271 -21.37 24.41 6.50
N MET A 272 -20.52 23.54 7.05
CA MET A 272 -20.75 22.91 8.36
C MET A 272 -20.59 23.92 9.51
N GLU A 273 -19.68 24.88 9.39
CA GLU A 273 -19.52 25.96 10.37
C GLU A 273 -20.75 26.91 10.35
N GLU A 274 -21.27 27.27 9.18
CA GLU A 274 -22.48 28.11 9.06
C GLU A 274 -23.72 27.41 9.61
N GLU A 275 -23.84 26.09 9.50
CA GLU A 275 -24.96 25.35 10.11
C GLU A 275 -24.84 25.26 11.64
N SER A 276 -23.61 25.19 12.18
CA SER A 276 -23.38 25.13 13.62
C SER A 276 -23.62 26.49 14.33
N ASP A 277 -23.44 27.59 13.62
CA ASP A 277 -23.67 28.95 14.17
C ASP A 277 -25.16 29.42 14.05
N SER A 278 -26.00 28.58 13.42
CA SER A 278 -27.44 28.86 13.23
C SER A 278 -28.34 28.11 14.23
N GLU A 279 -27.79 27.28 15.12
CA GLU A 279 -28.48 26.67 16.26
C GLU A 279 -28.15 27.38 17.59
#